data_284e0abbad7e49f54fc4ada03d796cc3
#
_entry.id   284e0abbad7e49f54fc4ada03d796cc3
#
_cell.length_a   1.000
_cell.length_b   1.000
_cell.length_c   1.000
_cell.angle_alpha   90.00
_cell.angle_beta   90.00
_cell.angle_gamma   90.00
#
_symmetry.space_group_name_H-M   'P 1'
#
loop_
_entity.id
_entity.type
_entity.pdbx_description
1 polymer ?
#
loop_
_entity_poly.entity_id
_entity_poly.type
_entity_poly.pdbx_seq_one_letter_code
_entity_poly.pdbx_strand_id
1 'polypeptide(L)' 'MDRKLFNSKGVHVGVVTGGAIYGPKGHKLYELKGANIYKLSGELMGHLKASHGSEMRLDRSTDRLFLEK' A
#
# COMPACT_ATOMS: atom_id res chain seq x y z
N MET A 1 -13.49 -2.08 -5.88
CA MET A 1 -12.83 -1.19 -6.84
C MET A 1 -11.34 -1.14 -6.59
N ASP A 2 -10.58 -1.20 -7.65
CA ASP A 2 -9.13 -1.17 -7.53
C ASP A 2 -8.62 0.26 -7.38
N ARG A 3 -7.63 0.43 -6.54
CA ARG A 3 -6.98 1.72 -6.35
C ARG A 3 -5.49 1.55 -6.58
N LYS A 4 -4.87 2.59 -7.13
CA LYS A 4 -3.44 2.56 -7.38
C LYS A 4 -2.69 3.05 -6.15
N LEU A 5 -1.62 2.35 -5.82
CA LEU A 5 -0.79 2.71 -4.67
C LEU A 5 0.55 3.25 -5.16
N PHE A 6 0.89 4.45 -4.69
CA PHE A 6 2.14 5.13 -5.07
C PHE A 6 3.00 5.33 -3.83
N ASN A 7 4.31 5.30 -4.01
CA ASN A 7 5.20 5.61 -2.91
C ASN A 7 5.26 7.13 -2.71
N SER A 8 6.04 7.59 -1.74
CA SER A 8 6.10 9.02 -1.42
C SER A 8 6.68 9.84 -2.57
N LYS A 9 7.37 9.18 -3.50
CA LYS A 9 7.95 9.86 -4.67
C LYS A 9 7.03 9.83 -5.88
N GLY A 10 5.84 9.23 -5.74
CA GLY A 10 4.90 9.16 -6.83
C GLY A 10 5.09 8.00 -7.78
N VAL A 11 5.89 7.02 -7.41
CA VAL A 11 6.09 5.83 -8.24
C VAL A 11 5.02 4.79 -7.89
N HIS A 12 4.41 4.21 -8.92
CA HIS A 12 3.38 3.19 -8.75
C HIS A 12 4.02 1.90 -8.22
N VAL A 13 3.59 1.48 -7.03
CA VAL A 13 4.21 0.31 -6.38
C VAL A 13 3.23 -0.82 -6.12
N GLY A 14 1.94 -0.62 -6.32
CA GLY A 14 1.00 -1.69 -6.10
C GLY A 14 -0.43 -1.30 -6.37
N VAL A 15 -1.34 -2.20 -6.02
CA VAL A 15 -2.78 -2.02 -6.21
C VAL A 15 -3.48 -2.39 -4.92
N VAL A 16 -4.49 -1.61 -4.54
CA VAL A 16 -5.32 -1.89 -3.38
C VAL A 16 -6.70 -2.31 -3.87
N THR A 17 -7.13 -3.48 -3.44
CA THR A 17 -8.46 -3.95 -3.79
C THR A 17 -8.99 -4.83 -2.64
N GLY A 18 -10.27 -4.63 -2.30
CA GLY A 18 -10.91 -5.42 -1.26
C GLY A 18 -10.23 -5.38 0.08
N GLY A 19 -9.60 -4.25 0.44
CA GLY A 19 -8.92 -4.12 1.71
C GLY A 19 -7.57 -4.80 1.76
N ALA A 20 -7.02 -5.18 0.61
CA ALA A 20 -5.72 -5.83 0.53
C ALA A 20 -4.82 -5.06 -0.42
N ILE A 21 -3.51 -5.16 -0.21
CA ILE A 21 -2.51 -4.50 -1.04
C ILE A 21 -1.75 -5.57 -1.79
N TYR A 22 -1.72 -5.45 -3.11
CA TYR A 22 -1.04 -6.40 -4.00
C TYR A 22 0.15 -5.71 -4.64
N GLY A 23 1.23 -6.45 -4.78
CA GLY A 23 2.42 -5.96 -5.45
C GLY A 23 2.27 -5.99 -6.97
N PRO A 24 3.30 -5.50 -7.68
CA PRO A 24 3.24 -5.44 -9.15
C PRO A 24 3.11 -6.80 -9.81
N LYS A 25 3.45 -7.86 -9.11
CA LYS A 25 3.33 -9.21 -9.65
C LYS A 25 2.03 -9.89 -9.28
N GLY A 26 1.12 -9.16 -8.65
CA GLY A 26 -0.19 -9.69 -8.30
C GLY A 26 -0.26 -10.47 -7.00
N HIS A 27 0.80 -10.47 -6.21
CA HIS A 27 0.82 -11.17 -4.93
C HIS A 27 0.26 -10.27 -3.83
N LYS A 28 -0.55 -10.83 -2.95
CA LYS A 28 -1.05 -10.10 -1.80
C LYS A 28 0.09 -9.92 -0.81
N LEU A 29 0.42 -8.68 -0.52
CA LEU A 29 1.55 -8.35 0.35
C LEU A 29 1.12 -7.91 1.73
N TYR A 30 0.07 -7.11 1.81
CA TYR A 30 -0.37 -6.52 3.08
C TYR A 30 -1.87 -6.37 3.08
N GLU A 31 -2.40 -6.05 4.26
CA GLU A 31 -3.81 -5.70 4.41
C GLU A 31 -3.90 -4.22 4.74
N LEU A 32 -4.97 -3.60 4.27
CA LEU A 32 -5.22 -2.19 4.51
C LEU A 32 -6.52 -2.03 5.27
N LYS A 33 -6.47 -1.35 6.42
CA LYS A 33 -7.66 -1.03 7.21
C LYS A 33 -7.64 0.46 7.50
N GLY A 34 -8.58 1.18 6.87
CA GLY A 34 -8.55 2.62 6.92
C GLY A 34 -7.29 3.11 6.25
N ALA A 35 -6.43 3.80 6.97
CA ALA A 35 -5.15 4.27 6.45
C ALA A 35 -3.97 3.47 7.01
N ASN A 36 -4.24 2.37 7.72
CA ASN A 36 -3.20 1.57 8.36
C ASN A 36 -2.88 0.34 7.55
N ILE A 37 -1.57 0.03 7.46
CA ILE A 37 -1.08 -1.11 6.70
C ILE A 37 -0.62 -2.19 7.65
N TYR A 38 -1.14 -3.40 7.47
CA TYR A 38 -0.84 -4.54 8.34
C TYR A 38 -0.23 -5.68 7.55
N LYS A 39 0.66 -6.43 8.21
CA LYS A 39 1.11 -7.71 7.66
C LYS A 39 -0.07 -8.65 7.56
N LEU A 40 0.07 -9.68 6.73
CA LEU A 40 -0.97 -10.70 6.63
C LEU A 40 -1.21 -11.40 7.96
N SER A 41 -0.22 -11.39 8.84
CA SER A 41 -0.36 -11.94 10.20
C SER A 41 -1.10 -11.00 11.15
N GLY A 42 -1.37 -9.76 10.73
CA GLY A 42 -2.12 -8.82 11.55
C GLY A 42 -1.29 -7.76 12.24
N GLU A 43 0.02 -7.78 12.04
CA GLU A 43 0.90 -6.81 12.70
C GLU A 43 0.89 -5.48 11.96
N LEU A 44 0.76 -4.38 12.69
CA LEU A 44 0.79 -3.04 12.10
C LEU A 44 2.18 -2.72 11.59
N MET A 45 2.27 -2.36 10.30
CA MET A 45 3.55 -2.06 9.66
C MET A 45 3.74 -0.58 9.35
N GLY A 46 2.66 0.13 9.12
CA GLY A 46 2.76 1.54 8.75
C GLY A 46 1.42 2.09 8.37
N HIS A 47 1.44 3.25 7.71
CA HIS A 47 0.19 3.89 7.31
C HIS A 47 0.38 4.69 6.04
N LEU A 48 -0.75 5.04 5.41
CA LEU A 48 -0.76 5.86 4.22
C LEU A 48 -0.61 7.33 4.60
N LYS A 49 0.03 8.09 3.73
CA LYS A 49 0.07 9.53 3.90
C LYS A 49 -1.21 10.18 3.39
N ALA A 50 -1.70 9.72 2.25
CA ALA A 50 -2.87 10.33 1.63
C ALA A 50 -3.65 9.32 0.83
N SER A 51 -4.94 9.61 0.66
CA SER A 51 -5.83 8.78 -0.14
C SER A 51 -6.78 9.74 -0.87
N HIS A 52 -6.73 9.72 -2.20
CA HIS A 52 -7.54 10.60 -3.03
C HIS A 52 -8.23 9.80 -4.12
N GLY A 53 -9.52 9.55 -3.94
CA GLY A 53 -10.28 8.82 -4.94
C GLY A 53 -9.69 7.45 -5.20
N SER A 54 -9.22 7.22 -6.43
CA SER A 54 -8.66 5.93 -6.83
C SER A 54 -7.17 5.83 -6.61
N GLU A 55 -6.56 6.83 -5.97
CA GLU A 55 -5.12 6.84 -5.73
C GLU A 55 -4.80 6.92 -4.25
N MET A 56 -3.79 6.16 -3.84
CA MET A 56 -3.31 6.19 -2.47
C MET A 56 -1.81 6.40 -2.51
N ARG A 57 -1.30 7.12 -1.52
CA ARG A 57 0.13 7.45 -1.45
C ARG A 57 0.70 7.02 -0.12
N LEU A 58 1.86 6.38 -0.17
CA LEU A 58 2.54 5.95 1.02
C LEU A 58 3.23 7.11 1.72
N ASP A 59 3.32 7.00 3.04
CA ASP A 59 4.17 7.86 3.84
C ASP A 59 5.62 7.52 3.50
N ARG A 60 6.50 8.47 3.67
CA ARG A 60 7.91 8.27 3.42
C ARG A 60 8.49 7.11 4.24
N SER A 61 8.06 7.01 5.49
CA SER A 61 8.52 5.92 6.36
C SER A 61 8.00 4.56 5.93
N THR A 62 6.94 4.54 5.13
CA THR A 62 6.31 3.30 4.67
C THR A 62 6.86 2.84 3.33
N ASP A 63 7.59 3.70 2.62
CA ASP A 63 8.15 3.36 1.31
C ASP A 63 8.96 2.08 1.36
N ARG A 64 9.67 1.84 2.46
CA ARG A 64 10.54 0.69 2.58
C ARG A 64 9.81 -0.64 2.47
N LEU A 65 8.50 -0.65 2.70
CA LEU A 65 7.73 -1.88 2.62
C LEU A 65 7.55 -2.35 1.19
N PHE A 66 7.80 -1.46 0.23
CA PHE A 66 7.57 -1.74 -1.18
C PHE A 66 8.82 -1.54 -2.03
N LEU A 67 9.98 -1.67 -1.41
CA LEU A 67 11.24 -1.56 -2.14
C LEU A 67 11.40 -2.77 -3.04
N GLU A 68 11.79 -2.52 -4.29
CA GLU A 68 12.07 -3.58 -5.25
C GLU A 68 13.55 -3.93 -5.23
N LYS A 69 13.82 -5.19 -5.37
CA LYS A 69 15.19 -5.66 -5.44
C LYS A 69 15.60 -5.91 -6.86
#